data_f79f39cd38291da87bf5227e201c68f9
#
_entry.id   f79f39cd38291da87bf5227e201c68f9
#
_cell.length_a   1.000
_cell.length_b   1.000
_cell.length_c   1.000
_cell.angle_alpha   90.00
_cell.angle_beta   90.00
_cell.angle_gamma   90.00
#
_symmetry.space_group_name_H-M   'P 1'
#
loop_
_entity.id
_entity.type
_entity.pdbx_description
1 polymer ?
#
loop_
_entity_poly.entity_id
_entity_poly.type
_entity_poly.pdbx_seq_one_letter_code
_entity_poly.pdbx_strand_id
1 'polypeptide(L)'
;MKVELLYIADCPNYRETARILMEALSEYGLRDDLSEIEVTDSAQADALEFIGSPSIRIEGQDIESDIKSDVEPITPVQHHYGLSCRTYLLDGKLTGIPPLEMIRKAIRSAAIVAQGV
;
A
#
# COMPACT_ATOMS: atom_id res chain seq x y z
N MET A 1 3.59 -0.21 -15.09
CA MET A 1 3.90 -0.38 -13.64
C MET A 1 2.76 -1.13 -12.97
N LYS A 2 3.10 -2.07 -12.11
CA LYS A 2 2.07 -2.86 -11.42
C LYS A 2 1.66 -2.14 -10.15
N VAL A 3 0.39 -1.77 -10.05
CA VAL A 3 -0.15 -1.08 -8.88
C VAL A 3 -1.35 -1.84 -8.37
N GLU A 4 -1.35 -2.18 -7.08
CA GLU A 4 -2.42 -2.96 -6.48
C GLU A 4 -2.98 -2.26 -5.25
N LEU A 5 -4.30 -2.21 -5.16
CA LEU A 5 -5.00 -1.75 -3.95
C LEU A 5 -5.71 -2.97 -3.36
N LEU A 6 -5.26 -3.40 -2.20
CA LEU A 6 -5.83 -4.54 -1.50
C LEU A 6 -6.72 -4.02 -0.35
N TYR A 7 -7.93 -4.54 -0.25
CA TYR A 7 -8.91 -4.00 0.69
C TYR A 7 -9.90 -5.07 1.14
N ILE A 8 -10.62 -4.78 2.21
CA ILE A 8 -11.74 -5.60 2.66
C ILE A 8 -13.04 -4.83 2.41
N ALA A 9 -14.14 -5.57 2.19
CA ALA A 9 -15.42 -4.97 1.82
C ALA A 9 -15.95 -3.97 2.86
N ASP A 10 -15.68 -4.23 4.13
CA ASP A 10 -16.17 -3.38 5.22
C ASP A 10 -15.26 -2.20 5.56
N CYS A 11 -14.21 -1.97 4.79
CA CYS A 11 -13.26 -0.92 5.08
C CYS A 11 -13.87 0.47 4.86
N PRO A 12 -13.98 1.29 5.90
CA PRO A 12 -14.56 2.63 5.73
C PRO A 12 -13.64 3.58 4.96
N ASN A 13 -12.36 3.24 4.85
CA ASN A 13 -11.37 4.09 4.21
C ASN A 13 -11.05 3.69 2.76
N TYR A 14 -11.67 2.64 2.27
CA TYR A 14 -11.37 2.11 0.94
C TYR A 14 -11.66 3.12 -0.18
N ARG A 15 -12.84 3.71 -0.18
CA ARG A 15 -13.25 4.58 -1.28
C ARG A 15 -12.39 5.83 -1.39
N GLU A 16 -12.10 6.44 -0.24
CA GLU A 16 -11.24 7.62 -0.21
C GLU A 16 -9.82 7.28 -0.63
N THR A 17 -9.32 6.13 -0.20
CA THR A 17 -8.00 5.65 -0.61
C THR A 17 -7.94 5.43 -2.11
N ALA A 18 -8.97 4.81 -2.67
CA ALA A 18 -9.03 4.59 -4.12
C ALA A 18 -9.02 5.90 -4.89
N ARG A 19 -9.76 6.90 -4.40
CA ARG A 19 -9.80 8.23 -5.01
C ARG A 19 -8.43 8.89 -5.01
N ILE A 20 -7.76 8.89 -3.86
CA ILE A 20 -6.44 9.49 -3.71
C ILE A 20 -5.42 8.76 -4.58
N LEU A 21 -5.48 7.44 -4.60
CA LEU A 21 -4.58 6.63 -5.41
C LEU A 21 -4.76 6.93 -6.90
N MET A 22 -6.01 7.00 -7.36
CA MET A 22 -6.28 7.34 -8.76
C MET A 22 -5.80 8.73 -9.12
N GLU A 23 -5.92 9.69 -8.20
CA GLU A 23 -5.41 11.04 -8.39
C GLU A 23 -3.89 11.02 -8.59
N ALA A 24 -3.17 10.31 -7.73
CA ALA A 24 -1.73 10.18 -7.85
C ALA A 24 -1.34 9.48 -9.15
N LEU A 25 -2.01 8.39 -9.49
CA LEU A 25 -1.71 7.65 -10.72
C LEU A 25 -1.97 8.48 -11.97
N SER A 26 -3.01 9.33 -11.94
CA SER A 26 -3.32 10.22 -13.06
C SER A 26 -2.18 11.19 -13.33
N GLU A 27 -1.53 11.69 -12.28
CA GLU A 27 -0.40 12.61 -12.41
C GLU A 27 0.78 12.00 -13.17
N TYR A 28 0.91 10.68 -13.11
CA TYR A 28 2.02 9.96 -13.73
C TYR A 28 1.60 9.13 -14.94
N GLY A 29 0.35 9.27 -15.36
CA GLY A 29 -0.16 8.51 -16.51
C GLY A 29 -0.31 7.02 -16.29
N LEU A 30 -0.55 6.61 -15.04
CA LEU A 30 -0.58 5.22 -14.64
C LEU A 30 -1.96 4.69 -14.25
N ARG A 31 -3.01 5.40 -14.60
CA ARG A 31 -4.38 5.01 -14.16
C ARG A 31 -4.75 3.60 -14.58
N ASP A 32 -4.33 3.18 -15.74
CA ASP A 32 -4.70 1.87 -16.29
C ASP A 32 -3.92 0.72 -15.66
N ASP A 33 -2.92 1.04 -14.85
CA ASP A 33 -2.09 0.03 -14.20
C ASP A 33 -2.64 -0.43 -12.86
N LEU A 34 -3.73 0.15 -12.40
CA LEU A 34 -4.31 -0.17 -11.10
C LEU A 34 -5.18 -1.43 -11.16
N SER A 35 -4.92 -2.33 -10.22
CA SER A 35 -5.77 -3.49 -9.94
C SER A 35 -6.28 -3.37 -8.52
N GLU A 36 -7.58 -3.54 -8.33
CA GLU A 36 -8.18 -3.55 -7.00
C GLU A 36 -8.48 -4.99 -6.61
N ILE A 37 -7.99 -5.39 -5.44
CA ILE A 37 -8.11 -6.77 -4.98
C ILE A 37 -8.86 -6.80 -3.65
N GLU A 38 -10.04 -7.40 -3.66
CA GLU A 38 -10.80 -7.58 -2.43
C GLU A 38 -10.31 -8.85 -1.72
N VAL A 39 -9.91 -8.70 -0.46
CA VAL A 39 -9.48 -9.83 0.36
C VAL A 39 -10.67 -10.31 1.15
N THR A 40 -11.10 -11.54 0.94
CA THR A 40 -12.38 -12.03 1.44
C THR A 40 -12.28 -13.03 2.57
N ASP A 41 -11.14 -13.68 2.75
CA ASP A 41 -10.96 -14.65 3.84
C ASP A 41 -9.51 -14.72 4.32
N SER A 42 -9.32 -15.42 5.43
CA SER A 42 -8.01 -15.55 6.06
C SER A 42 -6.99 -16.27 5.19
N ALA A 43 -7.41 -17.25 4.44
CA ALA A 43 -6.51 -18.00 3.57
C ALA A 43 -5.96 -17.10 2.46
N GLN A 44 -6.80 -16.25 1.89
CA GLN A 44 -6.38 -15.28 0.90
C GLN A 44 -5.45 -14.25 1.50
N ALA A 45 -5.77 -13.78 2.72
CA ALA A 45 -4.91 -12.83 3.43
C ALA A 45 -3.52 -13.40 3.65
N ASP A 46 -3.42 -14.67 4.05
CA ASP A 46 -2.13 -15.32 4.22
C ASP A 46 -1.39 -15.45 2.89
N ALA A 47 -2.08 -15.87 1.85
CA ALA A 47 -1.46 -16.07 0.53
C ALA A 47 -0.92 -14.76 -0.04
N LEU A 48 -1.61 -13.66 0.20
CA LEU A 48 -1.22 -12.34 -0.29
C LEU A 48 -0.33 -11.56 0.69
N GLU A 49 -0.08 -12.14 1.87
CA GLU A 49 0.64 -11.45 2.93
C GLU A 49 -0.01 -10.10 3.26
N PHE A 50 -1.33 -10.14 3.36
CA PHE A 50 -2.15 -8.93 3.56
C PHE A 50 -2.14 -8.50 5.02
N ILE A 51 -1.61 -7.32 5.29
CA ILE A 51 -1.42 -6.81 6.65
C ILE A 51 -2.53 -5.87 7.12
N GLY A 52 -3.48 -5.55 6.27
CA GLY A 52 -4.60 -4.70 6.65
C GLY A 52 -5.11 -3.85 5.50
N SER A 53 -6.32 -3.36 5.65
CA SER A 53 -7.00 -2.55 4.62
C SER A 53 -7.00 -1.07 4.99
N PRO A 54 -6.74 -0.17 4.09
CA PRO A 54 -6.35 -0.39 2.70
C PRO A 54 -4.82 -0.57 2.57
N SER A 55 -4.38 -1.46 1.71
CA SER A 55 -2.96 -1.63 1.40
C SER A 55 -2.69 -1.30 -0.05
N ILE A 56 -1.63 -0.55 -0.30
CA ILE A 56 -1.22 -0.20 -1.67
C ILE A 56 0.15 -0.79 -1.91
N ARG A 57 0.28 -1.51 -3.01
CA ARG A 57 1.57 -2.09 -3.44
C ARG A 57 1.92 -1.59 -4.82
N ILE A 58 3.13 -1.12 -4.98
CA ILE A 58 3.64 -0.67 -6.26
C ILE A 58 4.84 -1.55 -6.59
N GLU A 59 4.76 -2.25 -7.71
CA GLU A 59 5.75 -3.25 -8.11
C GLU A 59 5.96 -4.30 -7.02
N GLY A 60 4.87 -4.69 -6.37
CA GLY A 60 4.89 -5.71 -5.32
C GLY A 60 5.33 -5.24 -3.95
N GLN A 61 5.69 -3.97 -3.80
CA GLN A 61 6.14 -3.42 -2.52
C GLN A 61 5.09 -2.53 -1.88
N ASP A 62 4.86 -2.72 -0.59
CA ASP A 62 3.97 -1.85 0.18
C ASP A 62 4.54 -0.44 0.22
N ILE A 63 3.68 0.58 0.12
CA ILE A 63 4.14 1.96 0.05
C ILE A 63 4.82 2.47 1.31
N GLU A 64 4.65 1.80 2.43
CA GLU A 64 5.38 2.12 3.67
C GLU A 64 6.69 1.37 3.82
N SER A 65 7.01 0.47 2.93
CA SER A 65 8.17 -0.40 3.10
C SER A 65 9.51 0.33 3.01
N ASP A 66 9.54 1.51 2.39
CA ASP A 66 10.74 2.33 2.30
C ASP A 66 11.35 2.68 3.64
N ILE A 67 10.55 2.71 4.66
CA ILE A 67 10.94 3.16 5.98
C ILE A 67 11.89 2.16 6.64
N LYS A 68 12.05 1.02 6.03
CA LYS A 68 12.74 -0.08 6.67
C LYS A 68 14.10 -0.35 6.16
N SER A 69 14.57 0.42 5.22
CA SER A 69 15.68 0.01 4.43
C SER A 69 16.95 -0.22 5.21
N ASP A 70 17.17 0.49 6.30
CA ASP A 70 18.49 0.46 6.93
C ASP A 70 18.52 0.01 8.37
N VAL A 71 17.39 -0.33 8.94
CA VAL A 71 17.33 -0.73 10.34
C VAL A 71 16.60 -2.03 10.48
N GLU A 72 17.34 -3.09 10.76
CA GLU A 72 16.71 -4.33 11.10
C GLU A 72 16.08 -4.19 12.48
N PRO A 73 14.82 -4.60 12.65
CA PRO A 73 14.21 -4.55 13.96
C PRO A 73 14.94 -5.50 14.91
N ILE A 74 15.19 -5.02 16.10
CA ILE A 74 15.86 -5.79 17.14
C ILE A 74 15.06 -7.04 17.51
N THR A 75 13.75 -6.97 17.38
CA THR A 75 12.86 -8.11 17.55
C THR A 75 12.15 -8.36 16.24
N PRO A 76 12.02 -9.63 15.82
CA PRO A 76 11.28 -9.92 14.60
C PRO A 76 9.86 -9.44 14.77
N VAL A 77 9.44 -8.56 13.86
CA VAL A 77 8.07 -8.10 13.82
C VAL A 77 7.26 -9.23 13.22
N GLN A 78 6.41 -9.82 14.02
CA GLN A 78 5.48 -10.80 13.50
C GLN A 78 4.35 -10.05 12.79
N HIS A 79 4.33 -10.17 11.48
CA HIS A 79 3.22 -9.62 10.71
C HIS A 79 2.06 -10.59 10.82
N HIS A 80 0.96 -10.08 11.35
CA HIS A 80 -0.28 -10.84 11.37
C HIS A 80 -1.06 -10.52 10.12
N TYR A 81 -1.26 -11.52 9.28
CA TYR A 81 -2.08 -11.36 8.08
C TYR A 81 -3.53 -11.65 8.44
N GLY A 82 -4.43 -10.81 7.98
CA GLY A 82 -5.84 -11.01 8.27
C GLY A 82 -6.72 -9.90 7.79
N LEU A 83 -8.03 -10.09 7.95
CA LEU A 83 -9.04 -9.13 7.53
C LEU A 83 -9.20 -8.05 8.58
N SER A 84 -8.28 -7.11 8.59
CA SER A 84 -8.23 -6.03 9.57
C SER A 84 -8.00 -4.69 8.89
N CYS A 85 -8.21 -3.62 9.66
CA CYS A 85 -7.88 -2.27 9.22
C CYS A 85 -6.42 -1.99 9.55
N ARG A 86 -5.79 -1.16 8.75
CA ARG A 86 -4.42 -0.71 9.03
C ARG A 86 -4.37 0.80 9.12
N THR A 87 -3.30 1.29 9.72
CA THR A 87 -3.02 2.71 9.77
C THR A 87 -1.67 3.00 9.12
N TYR A 88 -1.51 4.24 8.69
CA TYR A 88 -0.27 4.75 8.10
C TYR A 88 0.28 5.83 9.03
N LEU A 89 1.59 5.94 9.10
CA LEU A 89 2.23 6.94 9.94
C LEU A 89 2.55 8.17 9.10
N LEU A 90 2.07 9.33 9.54
CA LEU A 90 2.34 10.61 8.92
C LEU A 90 2.70 11.63 10.00
N ASP A 91 3.94 12.11 9.99
CA ASP A 91 4.41 13.14 10.93
C ASP A 91 4.12 12.78 12.40
N GLY A 92 4.33 11.52 12.74
CA GLY A 92 4.11 11.03 14.09
C GLY A 92 2.67 10.73 14.45
N LYS A 93 1.76 10.85 13.48
CA LYS A 93 0.33 10.56 13.70
C LYS A 93 -0.11 9.39 12.85
N LEU A 94 -1.03 8.60 13.39
CA LEU A 94 -1.61 7.48 12.66
C LEU A 94 -2.85 7.94 11.90
N THR A 95 -2.96 7.53 10.64
CA THR A 95 -4.12 7.83 9.81
C THR A 95 -4.58 6.56 9.10
N GLY A 96 -5.89 6.40 8.96
CA GLY A 96 -6.47 5.24 8.27
C GLY A 96 -6.42 5.34 6.75
N ILE A 97 -6.09 6.51 6.24
CA ILE A 97 -6.00 6.76 4.80
C ILE A 97 -4.56 7.10 4.47
N PRO A 98 -3.94 6.41 3.49
CA PRO A 98 -2.54 6.70 3.17
C PRO A 98 -2.39 8.12 2.63
N PRO A 99 -1.38 8.85 3.10
CA PRO A 99 -1.16 10.21 2.63
C PRO A 99 -0.80 10.24 1.14
N LEU A 100 -1.33 11.23 0.42
CA LEU A 100 -1.06 11.38 -1.00
C LEU A 100 0.44 11.44 -1.31
N GLU A 101 1.20 12.14 -0.48
CA GLU A 101 2.64 12.29 -0.70
C GLU A 101 3.39 10.96 -0.50
N MET A 102 2.91 10.11 0.38
CA MET A 102 3.48 8.76 0.53
C MET A 102 3.30 7.94 -0.74
N ILE A 103 2.13 8.04 -1.35
CA ILE A 103 1.83 7.36 -2.61
C ILE A 103 2.71 7.92 -3.74
N ARG A 104 2.82 9.24 -3.83
CA ARG A 104 3.65 9.89 -4.84
C ARG A 104 5.12 9.46 -4.72
N LYS A 105 5.62 9.43 -3.49
CA LYS A 105 7.00 9.03 -3.24
C LYS A 105 7.23 7.58 -3.68
N ALA A 106 6.30 6.70 -3.38
CA ALA A 106 6.42 5.29 -3.76
C ALA A 106 6.41 5.12 -5.28
N ILE A 107 5.57 5.88 -5.98
CA ILE A 107 5.54 5.86 -7.44
C ILE A 107 6.87 6.34 -8.02
N ARG A 108 7.40 7.44 -7.50
CA ARG A 108 8.67 7.99 -7.97
C ARG A 108 9.82 7.00 -7.73
N SER A 109 9.85 6.36 -6.56
CA SER A 109 10.88 5.37 -6.25
C SER A 109 10.82 4.18 -7.19
N ALA A 110 9.63 3.68 -7.46
CA ALA A 110 9.44 2.56 -8.36
C ALA A 110 9.82 2.91 -9.80
N ALA A 111 9.50 4.13 -10.22
CA ALA A 111 9.84 4.60 -11.56
C ALA A 111 11.35 4.73 -11.75
N ILE A 112 12.07 5.18 -10.74
CA ILE A 112 13.52 5.28 -10.78
C ILE A 112 14.15 3.89 -10.91
N VAL A 113 13.68 2.93 -10.13
CA VAL A 113 14.18 1.55 -10.19
C VAL A 113 13.91 0.95 -11.57
N ALA A 114 12.73 1.17 -12.11
CA ALA A 114 12.35 0.63 -13.41
C ALA A 114 13.18 1.22 -14.56
N GLN A 115 13.59 2.48 -14.45
CA GLN A 115 14.38 3.14 -15.49
C GLN A 115 15.87 2.90 -15.36
N GLY A 116 16.29 2.54 -14.19
CA GLY A 116 17.62 2.59 -13.88
C GLY A 116 18.46 1.49 -14.07
N VAL A 117 18.04 1.01 -14.26
CA VAL A 117 18.90 0.48 -14.12
C VAL A 117 19.94 0.21 -14.31
#